data_12945c0384eab313afd55b38342d5828
#
_entry.id   12945c0384eab313afd55b38342d5828
#
_cell.length_a   1.000
_cell.length_b   1.000
_cell.length_c   1.000
_cell.angle_alpha   90.00
_cell.angle_beta   90.00
_cell.angle_gamma   90.00
#
_symmetry.space_group_name_H-M   'P 1'
#
loop_
_entity.id
_entity.type
_entity.pdbx_description
1 polymer ?
#
loop_
_entity_poly.entity_id
_entity_poly.type
_entity_poly.pdbx_seq_one_letter_code
_entity_poly.pdbx_strand_id
1 'polypeptide(L)'
;MKEQHTISYLKDALFGLLDPYYSHGSFNKALQALRLVGYGNIAQQIRRPRYTQESLTHMYMIHGDKIGKIGIGITTHNRRERFNETYGHIAENSPDCKIVVVDDASDIPCEKATYRFDENVGIAAAKNKCLELLSDCDHIFLFDDDCYPKLTFWYMPYVLSGINHMMYLFDQKRYKFDKPIYKRFVLDDTYSVHSHAKGCMLYYTKEAIEKAGVMYTGFGRWGGEHTDLSDRIFFSGLTPFPYMDLEYSYDLIYSADEYDATPRTVNGQEFWDCFNKTQEMYLERANNRTSTLGYGEGDLVVAHILTSMPDPQRGTQWPKDIGVAQKLVDSVLENSGADILVFTDFYEGDFGRVKYVKYPDGMSPLFYKLFITYDYLRRSKKYKNIFIVDSNDVEMLHNPFPHIKDLTLYVGRDVPCIIKDYDWMINSSGTSTVNFWARQADFPMVNAGVIGGRADMVMHFLRLFIFWYMKYKGDVGERNMPLCNYIFWDKWRYKLEYGKHVTTRFKAYERTNAWWKHK
;
A
#
# COMPACT_ATOMS: atom_id res chain seq x y z
N MET A 1 -35.32 -2.11 -19.82
CA MET A 1 -36.43 -2.20 -18.84
C MET A 1 -36.07 -2.92 -17.55
N LYS A 2 -35.48 -4.14 -17.56
CA LYS A 2 -35.09 -4.83 -16.33
C LYS A 2 -34.03 -4.07 -15.50
N GLU A 3 -33.01 -3.48 -16.14
CA GLU A 3 -31.99 -2.68 -15.45
C GLU A 3 -32.53 -1.42 -14.79
N GLN A 4 -33.45 -0.70 -15.44
CA GLN A 4 -34.06 0.49 -14.85
C GLN A 4 -34.96 0.18 -13.65
N HIS A 5 -35.65 -0.97 -13.64
CA HIS A 5 -36.39 -1.42 -12.47
C HIS A 5 -35.48 -1.85 -11.31
N THR A 6 -34.37 -2.50 -11.60
CA THR A 6 -33.39 -2.89 -10.57
C THR A 6 -32.73 -1.66 -9.95
N ILE A 7 -32.42 -0.64 -10.75
CA ILE A 7 -31.85 0.63 -10.27
C ILE A 7 -32.87 1.40 -9.41
N SER A 8 -34.14 1.44 -9.81
CA SER A 8 -35.19 2.05 -9.01
C SER A 8 -35.39 1.33 -7.68
N TYR A 9 -35.44 0.01 -7.71
CA TYR A 9 -35.58 -0.82 -6.49
C TYR A 9 -34.39 -0.67 -5.53
N LEU A 10 -33.16 -0.62 -6.05
CA LEU A 10 -31.95 -0.36 -5.25
C LEU A 10 -31.91 1.04 -4.69
N LYS A 11 -32.39 2.05 -5.45
CA LYS A 11 -32.57 3.42 -4.93
C LYS A 11 -33.57 3.44 -3.79
N ASP A 12 -34.72 2.83 -3.96
CA ASP A 12 -35.79 2.81 -2.96
C ASP A 12 -35.37 2.02 -1.71
N ALA A 13 -34.67 0.89 -1.87
CA ALA A 13 -34.10 0.14 -0.77
C ALA A 13 -33.00 0.88 -0.02
N LEU A 14 -32.14 1.64 -0.73
CA LEU A 14 -31.13 2.50 -0.13
C LEU A 14 -31.73 3.73 0.55
N PHE A 15 -32.78 4.32 -0.02
CA PHE A 15 -33.53 5.42 0.62
C PHE A 15 -34.31 4.93 1.84
N GLY A 16 -34.84 3.70 1.84
CA GLY A 16 -35.44 3.07 3.02
C GLY A 16 -34.43 2.75 4.13
N LEU A 17 -33.16 2.52 3.80
CA LEU A 17 -32.04 2.39 4.73
C LEU A 17 -31.53 3.74 5.27
N LEU A 18 -31.99 4.87 4.73
CA LEU A 18 -31.67 6.24 5.12
C LEU A 18 -32.60 6.79 6.20
N ASP A 19 -33.34 5.93 6.91
CA ASP A 19 -34.01 6.31 8.13
C ASP A 19 -33.01 7.03 9.05
N PRO A 20 -33.36 8.21 9.63
CA PRO A 20 -32.46 9.05 10.42
C PRO A 20 -31.81 8.36 11.63
N TYR A 21 -32.21 7.14 11.94
CA TYR A 21 -31.65 6.31 13.02
C TYR A 21 -30.48 5.40 12.60
N TYR A 22 -30.10 5.32 11.30
CA TYR A 22 -28.95 4.52 10.88
C TYR A 22 -27.65 5.32 10.92
N SER A 23 -26.66 4.78 11.58
CA SER A 23 -25.33 5.39 11.71
C SER A 23 -24.63 5.53 10.35
N HIS A 24 -23.82 6.58 10.21
CA HIS A 24 -22.97 6.86 9.03
C HIS A 24 -22.15 5.63 8.57
N GLY A 25 -21.73 4.77 9.49
CA GLY A 25 -20.99 3.55 9.21
C GLY A 25 -21.77 2.47 8.43
N SER A 26 -23.09 2.35 8.65
CA SER A 26 -23.92 1.38 7.92
C SER A 26 -24.20 1.81 6.49
N PHE A 27 -24.35 3.10 6.25
CA PHE A 27 -24.51 3.67 4.92
C PHE A 27 -23.24 3.49 4.06
N ASN A 28 -22.06 3.78 4.63
CA ASN A 28 -20.79 3.59 3.96
C ASN A 28 -20.51 2.11 3.62
N LYS A 29 -20.90 1.18 4.50
CA LYS A 29 -20.82 -0.27 4.22
C LYS A 29 -21.73 -0.69 3.05
N ALA A 30 -22.95 -0.14 2.97
CA ALA A 30 -23.87 -0.41 1.86
C ALA A 30 -23.36 0.16 0.53
N LEU A 31 -22.79 1.37 0.54
CA LEU A 31 -22.14 1.98 -0.62
C LEU A 31 -20.91 1.20 -1.07
N GLN A 32 -20.12 0.69 -0.13
CA GLN A 32 -18.97 -0.17 -0.40
C GLN A 32 -19.40 -1.49 -1.02
N ALA A 33 -20.48 -2.10 -0.53
CA ALA A 33 -21.04 -3.32 -1.12
C ALA A 33 -21.53 -3.09 -2.56
N LEU A 34 -22.18 -1.96 -2.85
CA LEU A 34 -22.59 -1.58 -4.21
C LEU A 34 -21.39 -1.41 -5.16
N ARG A 35 -20.28 -0.86 -4.69
CA ARG A 35 -19.04 -0.72 -5.47
C ARG A 35 -18.42 -2.08 -5.78
N LEU A 36 -18.40 -3.00 -4.81
CA LEU A 36 -17.85 -4.35 -4.95
C LEU A 36 -18.63 -5.19 -5.98
N VAL A 37 -19.93 -4.96 -6.13
CA VAL A 37 -20.77 -5.66 -7.11
C VAL A 37 -20.91 -4.94 -8.46
N GLY A 38 -20.07 -3.93 -8.74
CA GLY A 38 -20.02 -3.26 -10.05
C GLY A 38 -20.94 -2.04 -10.20
N TYR A 39 -21.69 -1.65 -9.16
CA TYR A 39 -22.58 -0.48 -9.17
C TYR A 39 -21.93 0.81 -8.64
N GLY A 40 -20.63 0.98 -8.82
CA GLY A 40 -19.85 2.12 -8.33
C GLY A 40 -20.41 3.49 -8.77
N ASN A 41 -20.93 3.59 -9.99
CA ASN A 41 -21.53 4.83 -10.49
C ASN A 41 -22.82 5.22 -9.76
N ILE A 42 -23.63 4.24 -9.34
CA ILE A 42 -24.85 4.49 -8.57
C ILE A 42 -24.48 4.89 -7.14
N ALA A 43 -23.52 4.21 -6.55
CA ALA A 43 -22.98 4.56 -5.23
C ALA A 43 -22.45 6.01 -5.20
N GLN A 44 -21.78 6.46 -6.26
CA GLN A 44 -21.31 7.84 -6.39
C GLN A 44 -22.46 8.88 -6.48
N GLN A 45 -23.54 8.55 -7.18
CA GLN A 45 -24.69 9.46 -7.37
C GLN A 45 -25.58 9.62 -6.13
N ILE A 46 -25.58 8.61 -5.25
CA ILE A 46 -26.46 8.58 -4.06
C ILE A 46 -25.73 9.14 -2.83
N ARG A 47 -24.41 9.15 -2.84
CA ARG A 47 -23.58 9.51 -1.71
C ARG A 47 -23.63 11.01 -1.39
N ARG A 48 -23.66 11.37 -0.11
CA ARG A 48 -23.31 12.73 0.32
C ARG A 48 -21.81 12.93 0.18
N PRO A 49 -21.35 14.04 -0.43
CA PRO A 49 -19.91 14.33 -0.51
C PRO A 49 -19.32 14.39 0.90
N ARG A 50 -18.15 13.77 1.09
CA ARG A 50 -17.40 13.89 2.35
C ARG A 50 -16.75 15.26 2.46
N TYR A 51 -16.22 15.73 1.35
CA TYR A 51 -15.60 17.04 1.25
C TYR A 51 -16.55 18.01 0.57
N THR A 52 -16.92 19.06 1.27
CA THR A 52 -17.75 20.18 0.76
C THR A 52 -16.96 21.47 0.88
N GLN A 53 -17.35 22.50 0.11
CA GLN A 53 -16.70 23.81 0.21
C GLN A 53 -16.71 24.35 1.64
N GLU A 54 -17.82 24.17 2.35
CA GLU A 54 -17.96 24.61 3.74
C GLU A 54 -16.95 23.88 4.65
N SER A 55 -16.85 22.53 4.54
CA SER A 55 -15.92 21.75 5.36
C SER A 55 -14.46 22.11 5.10
N LEU A 56 -14.08 22.35 3.86
CA LEU A 56 -12.71 22.75 3.48
C LEU A 56 -12.38 24.16 3.96
N THR A 57 -13.31 25.10 3.81
CA THR A 57 -13.16 26.46 4.33
C THR A 57 -12.98 26.44 5.85
N HIS A 58 -13.76 25.62 6.56
CA HIS A 58 -13.61 25.47 8.01
C HIS A 58 -12.25 24.87 8.39
N MET A 59 -11.75 23.86 7.67
CA MET A 59 -10.40 23.31 7.88
C MET A 59 -9.32 24.39 7.68
N TYR A 60 -9.44 25.19 6.64
CA TYR A 60 -8.52 26.28 6.36
C TYR A 60 -8.54 27.35 7.46
N MET A 61 -9.70 27.76 7.93
CA MET A 61 -9.83 28.75 9.01
C MET A 61 -9.18 28.29 10.32
N ILE A 62 -9.18 26.99 10.62
CA ILE A 62 -8.59 26.45 11.86
C ILE A 62 -7.09 26.21 11.73
N HIS A 63 -6.62 25.79 10.57
CA HIS A 63 -5.29 25.22 10.39
C HIS A 63 -4.42 25.97 9.37
N GLY A 64 -5.00 26.85 8.53
CA GLY A 64 -4.31 27.50 7.41
C GLY A 64 -2.98 28.16 7.77
N ASP A 65 -2.93 28.86 8.91
CA ASP A 65 -1.71 29.55 9.36
C ASP A 65 -0.59 28.59 9.83
N LYS A 66 -0.87 27.29 9.96
CA LYS A 66 0.05 26.29 10.54
C LYS A 66 0.57 25.26 9.55
N ILE A 67 0.07 25.25 8.33
CA ILE A 67 0.36 24.19 7.36
C ILE A 67 1.64 24.41 6.54
N GLY A 68 2.32 25.54 6.71
CA GLY A 68 3.50 25.88 5.92
C GLY A 68 3.16 26.30 4.48
N LYS A 69 4.19 26.38 3.64
CA LYS A 69 4.06 26.81 2.25
C LYS A 69 3.58 25.68 1.35
N ILE A 70 2.59 25.97 0.52
CA ILE A 70 2.07 25.04 -0.47
C ILE A 70 2.53 25.45 -1.86
N GLY A 71 3.10 24.48 -2.58
CA GLY A 71 3.52 24.62 -3.96
C GLY A 71 2.71 23.71 -4.90
N ILE A 72 2.36 24.22 -6.07
CA ILE A 72 1.67 23.48 -7.12
C ILE A 72 2.48 23.58 -8.40
N GLY A 73 2.92 22.44 -8.95
CA GLY A 73 3.59 22.34 -10.23
C GLY A 73 2.67 21.75 -11.28
N ILE A 74 2.60 22.38 -12.44
CA ILE A 74 1.85 21.89 -13.60
C ILE A 74 2.82 21.65 -14.75
N THR A 75 2.76 20.48 -15.38
CA THR A 75 3.54 20.16 -16.56
C THR A 75 2.65 20.14 -17.79
N THR A 76 3.08 20.70 -18.92
CA THR A 76 2.33 20.70 -20.17
C THR A 76 3.22 20.50 -21.40
N HIS A 77 2.69 19.86 -22.45
CA HIS A 77 3.30 19.72 -23.76
C HIS A 77 2.21 19.60 -24.84
N ASN A 78 2.12 20.59 -25.74
CA ASN A 78 1.22 20.61 -26.90
C ASN A 78 -0.27 20.42 -26.59
N ARG A 79 -0.76 20.87 -25.41
CA ARG A 79 -2.14 20.73 -24.97
C ARG A 79 -2.74 22.05 -24.47
N ARG A 80 -2.55 23.14 -25.21
CA ARG A 80 -2.87 24.51 -24.78
C ARG A 80 -4.29 24.69 -24.22
N GLU A 81 -5.30 24.18 -24.87
CA GLU A 81 -6.70 24.34 -24.41
C GLU A 81 -6.95 23.62 -23.11
N ARG A 82 -6.49 22.38 -23.01
CA ARG A 82 -6.64 21.57 -21.79
C ARG A 82 -5.84 22.16 -20.62
N PHE A 83 -4.63 22.60 -20.89
CA PHE A 83 -3.81 23.30 -19.92
C PHE A 83 -4.50 24.57 -19.38
N ASN A 84 -5.09 25.39 -20.26
CA ASN A 84 -5.76 26.62 -19.83
C ASN A 84 -6.97 26.34 -18.92
N GLU A 85 -7.75 25.30 -19.20
CA GLU A 85 -8.84 24.83 -18.33
C GLU A 85 -8.29 24.41 -16.96
N THR A 86 -7.30 23.51 -16.95
CA THR A 86 -6.63 23.02 -15.74
C THR A 86 -6.03 24.15 -14.91
N TYR A 87 -5.27 25.04 -15.53
CA TYR A 87 -4.66 26.19 -14.85
C TYR A 87 -5.71 27.11 -14.24
N GLY A 88 -6.81 27.38 -14.94
CA GLY A 88 -7.92 28.19 -14.44
C GLY A 88 -8.48 27.64 -13.14
N HIS A 89 -8.83 26.34 -13.13
CA HIS A 89 -9.35 25.67 -11.93
C HIS A 89 -8.34 25.61 -10.79
N ILE A 90 -7.06 25.36 -11.09
CA ILE A 90 -6.01 25.33 -10.05
C ILE A 90 -5.84 26.73 -9.44
N ALA A 91 -5.75 27.78 -10.25
CA ALA A 91 -5.57 29.14 -9.78
C ALA A 91 -6.76 29.62 -8.93
N GLU A 92 -8.00 29.30 -9.36
CA GLU A 92 -9.22 29.68 -8.64
C GLU A 92 -9.34 28.96 -7.29
N ASN A 93 -9.02 27.65 -7.25
CA ASN A 93 -9.27 26.81 -6.09
C ASN A 93 -8.08 26.70 -5.11
N SER A 94 -6.95 27.35 -5.42
CA SER A 94 -5.71 27.27 -4.64
C SER A 94 -5.19 28.66 -4.25
N PRO A 95 -5.98 29.47 -3.50
CA PRO A 95 -5.52 30.76 -3.03
C PRO A 95 -4.29 30.56 -2.11
N ASP A 96 -3.37 31.52 -2.13
CA ASP A 96 -2.15 31.55 -1.32
C ASP A 96 -1.13 30.46 -1.63
N CYS A 97 -1.34 29.66 -2.69
CA CYS A 97 -0.39 28.66 -3.15
C CYS A 97 0.61 29.23 -4.17
N LYS A 98 1.86 28.80 -4.10
CA LYS A 98 2.86 29.08 -5.14
C LYS A 98 2.62 28.17 -6.33
N ILE A 99 2.20 28.72 -7.48
CA ILE A 99 1.96 27.95 -8.70
C ILE A 99 3.13 28.14 -9.66
N VAL A 100 3.71 27.04 -10.15
CA VAL A 100 4.71 27.01 -11.21
C VAL A 100 4.25 26.15 -12.38
N VAL A 101 4.58 26.58 -13.58
CA VAL A 101 4.23 25.88 -14.82
C VAL A 101 5.51 25.56 -15.57
N VAL A 102 5.69 24.31 -15.96
CA VAL A 102 6.81 23.86 -16.80
C VAL A 102 6.27 23.41 -18.15
N ASP A 103 6.68 24.13 -19.19
CA ASP A 103 6.41 23.82 -20.59
C ASP A 103 7.53 22.93 -21.15
N ASP A 104 7.21 21.68 -21.46
CA ASP A 104 8.16 20.71 -22.02
C ASP A 104 8.28 20.85 -23.54
N ALA A 105 8.72 22.05 -23.99
CA ALA A 105 8.96 22.39 -25.38
C ALA A 105 7.70 22.24 -26.28
N SER A 106 6.56 22.83 -25.88
CA SER A 106 5.39 22.89 -26.77
C SER A 106 5.69 23.67 -28.05
N ASP A 107 5.12 23.27 -29.18
CA ASP A 107 5.30 23.96 -30.49
C ASP A 107 4.90 25.45 -30.39
N ILE A 108 3.79 25.71 -29.71
CA ILE A 108 3.37 27.05 -29.31
C ILE A 108 3.69 27.23 -27.82
N PRO A 109 4.61 28.13 -27.47
CA PRO A 109 5.01 28.36 -26.08
C PRO A 109 3.81 28.64 -25.17
N CYS A 110 3.84 28.03 -23.97
CA CYS A 110 2.84 28.28 -22.93
C CYS A 110 3.07 29.66 -22.32
N GLU A 111 2.08 30.57 -22.45
CA GLU A 111 2.16 31.95 -21.94
C GLU A 111 2.24 32.02 -20.39
N LYS A 112 1.83 30.98 -19.69
CA LYS A 112 1.87 30.87 -18.23
C LYS A 112 3.12 30.14 -17.71
N ALA A 113 4.04 29.72 -18.60
CA ALA A 113 5.22 28.97 -18.22
C ALA A 113 6.12 29.81 -17.28
N THR A 114 6.43 29.23 -16.12
CA THR A 114 7.47 29.71 -15.21
C THR A 114 8.85 29.29 -15.74
N TYR A 115 8.89 28.14 -16.40
CA TYR A 115 10.07 27.59 -17.06
C TYR A 115 9.66 26.84 -18.34
N ARG A 116 10.50 26.92 -19.36
CA ARG A 116 10.33 26.20 -20.61
C ARG A 116 11.63 25.51 -21.01
N PHE A 117 11.55 24.26 -21.40
CA PHE A 117 12.66 23.54 -22.02
C PHE A 117 12.79 23.90 -23.52
N ASP A 118 14.01 23.81 -24.04
CA ASP A 118 14.28 24.03 -25.47
C ASP A 118 13.88 22.82 -26.33
N GLU A 119 13.90 21.61 -25.76
CA GLU A 119 13.49 20.36 -26.37
C GLU A 119 12.62 19.54 -25.41
N ASN A 120 11.84 18.59 -25.95
CA ASN A 120 11.01 17.70 -25.13
C ASN A 120 11.90 16.71 -24.35
N VAL A 121 12.01 16.94 -23.04
CA VAL A 121 12.83 16.15 -22.11
C VAL A 121 12.04 15.03 -21.41
N GLY A 122 10.72 15.00 -21.55
CA GLY A 122 9.83 14.01 -20.97
C GLY A 122 9.32 14.36 -19.55
N ILE A 123 8.25 13.66 -19.18
CA ILE A 123 7.46 13.98 -17.99
C ILE A 123 8.26 13.95 -16.66
N ALA A 124 9.22 13.02 -16.53
CA ALA A 124 10.04 12.92 -15.32
C ALA A 124 10.91 14.17 -15.12
N ALA A 125 11.57 14.64 -16.17
CA ALA A 125 12.41 15.83 -16.12
C ALA A 125 11.57 17.10 -15.93
N ALA A 126 10.41 17.20 -16.58
CA ALA A 126 9.49 18.32 -16.42
C ALA A 126 8.94 18.39 -14.98
N LYS A 127 8.52 17.28 -14.39
CA LYS A 127 8.08 17.21 -12.98
C LYS A 127 9.23 17.50 -12.01
N ASN A 128 10.45 17.03 -12.28
CA ASN A 128 11.62 17.36 -11.48
C ASN A 128 11.93 18.87 -11.49
N LYS A 129 11.72 19.53 -12.62
CA LYS A 129 11.86 20.99 -12.70
C LYS A 129 10.80 21.71 -11.87
N CYS A 130 9.58 21.20 -11.80
CA CYS A 130 8.58 21.70 -10.86
C CYS A 130 9.06 21.53 -9.40
N LEU A 131 9.59 20.35 -9.03
CA LEU A 131 10.14 20.10 -7.68
C LEU A 131 11.28 21.06 -7.32
N GLU A 132 12.18 21.36 -8.26
CA GLU A 132 13.27 22.33 -8.09
C GLU A 132 12.71 23.73 -7.83
N LEU A 133 11.77 24.21 -8.65
CA LEU A 133 11.16 25.53 -8.52
C LEU A 133 10.32 25.69 -7.24
N LEU A 134 9.86 24.58 -6.66
CA LEU A 134 9.05 24.51 -5.45
C LEU A 134 9.85 24.06 -4.21
N SER A 135 11.17 24.04 -4.28
CA SER A 135 12.04 23.54 -3.20
C SER A 135 11.92 24.29 -1.86
N ASP A 136 11.37 25.50 -1.89
CA ASP A 136 11.06 26.30 -0.70
C ASP A 136 9.67 26.01 -0.09
N CYS A 137 8.88 25.09 -0.68
CA CYS A 137 7.56 24.72 -0.20
C CYS A 137 7.63 23.49 0.71
N ASP A 138 6.79 23.47 1.75
CA ASP A 138 6.69 22.35 2.70
C ASP A 138 5.83 21.20 2.15
N HIS A 139 4.84 21.57 1.33
CA HIS A 139 3.90 20.66 0.67
C HIS A 139 3.86 20.95 -0.82
N ILE A 140 4.06 19.93 -1.64
CA ILE A 140 4.15 20.05 -3.09
C ILE A 140 3.12 19.15 -3.76
N PHE A 141 2.34 19.72 -4.66
CA PHE A 141 1.42 19.02 -5.53
C PHE A 141 1.86 19.13 -6.98
N LEU A 142 1.96 18.01 -7.69
CA LEU A 142 2.27 17.98 -9.11
C LEU A 142 1.04 17.53 -9.89
N PHE A 143 0.66 18.29 -10.90
CA PHE A 143 -0.48 18.01 -11.77
C PHE A 143 -0.04 17.80 -13.22
N ASP A 144 -0.69 16.87 -13.90
CA ASP A 144 -0.73 16.84 -15.34
C ASP A 144 -1.75 17.90 -15.86
N ASP A 145 -1.63 18.31 -17.12
CA ASP A 145 -2.44 19.39 -17.71
C ASP A 145 -3.91 19.01 -18.01
N ASP A 146 -4.37 17.88 -17.49
CA ASP A 146 -5.73 17.36 -17.62
C ASP A 146 -6.33 16.89 -16.29
N CYS A 147 -5.75 17.36 -15.19
CA CYS A 147 -6.18 17.06 -13.83
C CYS A 147 -6.22 18.33 -12.98
N TYR A 148 -7.33 18.58 -12.26
CA TYR A 148 -7.50 19.81 -11.50
C TYR A 148 -8.40 19.64 -10.26
N PRO A 149 -8.28 20.53 -9.25
CA PRO A 149 -9.14 20.56 -8.09
C PRO A 149 -10.50 21.19 -8.40
N LYS A 150 -11.55 20.68 -7.73
CA LYS A 150 -12.95 21.10 -7.91
C LYS A 150 -13.45 22.10 -6.86
N LEU A 151 -12.75 22.23 -5.74
CA LEU A 151 -13.16 23.00 -4.57
C LEU A 151 -12.00 23.84 -4.04
N THR A 152 -12.29 25.03 -3.52
CA THR A 152 -11.27 25.88 -2.88
C THR A 152 -10.76 25.23 -1.60
N PHE A 153 -9.45 25.36 -1.34
CA PHE A 153 -8.75 24.70 -0.21
C PHE A 153 -8.74 23.17 -0.25
N TRP A 154 -8.93 22.57 -1.42
CA TRP A 154 -8.93 21.13 -1.67
C TRP A 154 -7.72 20.39 -1.09
N TYR A 155 -6.59 21.06 -0.95
CA TYR A 155 -5.33 20.52 -0.45
C TYR A 155 -5.35 20.24 1.06
N MET A 156 -6.25 20.86 1.82
CA MET A 156 -6.27 20.76 3.28
C MET A 156 -6.33 19.32 3.81
N PRO A 157 -7.20 18.41 3.31
CA PRO A 157 -7.21 17.03 3.78
C PRO A 157 -5.90 16.28 3.50
N TYR A 158 -5.20 16.57 2.40
CA TYR A 158 -3.89 15.97 2.10
C TYR A 158 -2.84 16.44 3.10
N VAL A 159 -2.74 17.74 3.30
CA VAL A 159 -1.75 18.35 4.21
C VAL A 159 -1.97 17.91 5.66
N LEU A 160 -3.22 17.92 6.12
CA LEU A 160 -3.59 17.52 7.50
C LEU A 160 -3.54 16.00 7.74
N SER A 161 -3.38 15.19 6.69
CA SER A 161 -3.28 13.73 6.81
C SER A 161 -2.04 13.27 7.59
N GLY A 162 -0.98 14.05 7.59
CA GLY A 162 0.34 13.66 8.13
C GLY A 162 1.04 12.57 7.30
N ILE A 163 0.55 12.24 6.10
CA ILE A 163 1.15 11.27 5.18
C ILE A 163 2.10 11.99 4.23
N ASN A 164 3.32 11.49 4.11
CA ASN A 164 4.38 12.18 3.37
C ASN A 164 4.22 12.14 1.83
N HIS A 165 3.42 11.22 1.32
CA HIS A 165 3.14 11.09 -0.11
C HIS A 165 1.80 10.40 -0.35
N MET A 166 1.01 10.98 -1.22
CA MET A 166 -0.23 10.42 -1.75
C MET A 166 -0.38 10.79 -3.22
N MET A 167 -1.32 10.17 -3.90
CA MET A 167 -1.64 10.44 -5.30
C MET A 167 -3.13 10.30 -5.54
N TYR A 168 -3.70 11.03 -6.48
CA TYR A 168 -5.09 10.83 -6.85
C TYR A 168 -5.27 9.49 -7.55
N LEU A 169 -6.05 8.61 -6.92
CA LEU A 169 -6.29 7.24 -7.35
C LEU A 169 -7.77 7.02 -7.68
N PHE A 170 -8.03 6.67 -8.91
CA PHE A 170 -9.39 6.43 -9.41
C PHE A 170 -9.48 5.10 -10.17
N ASP A 171 -10.67 4.52 -10.20
CA ASP A 171 -10.99 3.38 -11.06
C ASP A 171 -11.27 3.89 -12.46
N GLN A 172 -10.52 3.39 -13.46
CA GLN A 172 -10.78 3.78 -14.84
C GLN A 172 -12.14 3.26 -15.29
N LYS A 173 -13.05 4.17 -15.62
CA LYS A 173 -14.37 3.87 -16.18
C LYS A 173 -14.33 3.40 -17.65
N ARG A 174 -13.14 3.46 -18.24
CA ARG A 174 -12.85 3.14 -19.64
C ARG A 174 -13.09 1.69 -20.00
N TYR A 175 -12.81 0.77 -19.10
CA TYR A 175 -12.84 -0.65 -19.40
C TYR A 175 -14.18 -1.24 -19.01
N LYS A 176 -14.93 -1.71 -20.00
CA LYS A 176 -16.15 -2.53 -19.86
C LYS A 176 -15.85 -3.92 -19.28
N PHE A 177 -14.95 -4.00 -18.30
CA PHE A 177 -14.68 -5.25 -17.61
C PHE A 177 -15.57 -5.32 -16.37
N ASP A 178 -16.28 -6.43 -16.22
CA ASP A 178 -17.16 -6.72 -15.09
C ASP A 178 -16.43 -6.83 -13.74
N LYS A 179 -15.11 -6.66 -13.72
CA LYS A 179 -14.28 -6.69 -12.50
C LYS A 179 -13.31 -5.53 -12.51
N PRO A 180 -13.12 -4.85 -11.37
CA PRO A 180 -12.07 -3.83 -11.26
C PRO A 180 -10.71 -4.47 -11.52
N ILE A 181 -9.95 -3.90 -12.47
CA ILE A 181 -8.61 -4.38 -12.85
C ILE A 181 -7.63 -4.17 -11.69
N TYR A 182 -7.92 -3.22 -10.80
CA TYR A 182 -7.08 -2.83 -9.69
C TYR A 182 -7.72 -3.18 -8.36
N LYS A 183 -6.95 -3.77 -7.45
CA LYS A 183 -7.41 -3.96 -6.08
C LYS A 183 -7.28 -2.65 -5.33
N ARG A 184 -8.37 -2.29 -4.68
CA ARG A 184 -8.47 -1.20 -3.74
C ARG A 184 -8.72 -1.79 -2.35
N PHE A 185 -7.95 -1.33 -1.38
CA PHE A 185 -8.13 -1.65 0.03
C PHE A 185 -8.51 -0.37 0.75
N VAL A 186 -9.57 -0.42 1.51
CA VAL A 186 -9.97 0.67 2.41
C VAL A 186 -9.52 0.26 3.81
N LEU A 187 -8.52 0.95 4.35
CA LEU A 187 -7.98 0.66 5.68
C LEU A 187 -8.92 1.19 6.76
N ASP A 188 -9.49 2.37 6.49
CA ASP A 188 -10.46 3.06 7.32
C ASP A 188 -11.26 4.05 6.46
N ASP A 189 -12.10 4.89 7.07
CA ASP A 189 -12.87 5.91 6.36
C ASP A 189 -12.01 7.10 5.88
N THR A 190 -10.69 7.06 6.08
CA THR A 190 -9.77 8.19 5.79
C THR A 190 -8.92 7.92 4.54
N TYR A 191 -8.43 6.69 4.35
CA TYR A 191 -7.48 6.37 3.29
C TYR A 191 -7.90 5.15 2.48
N SER A 192 -7.59 5.21 1.19
CA SER A 192 -7.60 4.06 0.30
C SER A 192 -6.17 3.70 -0.14
N VAL A 193 -5.95 2.41 -0.38
CA VAL A 193 -4.69 1.86 -0.88
C VAL A 193 -4.97 1.11 -2.17
N HIS A 194 -4.14 1.33 -3.18
CA HIS A 194 -4.35 0.76 -4.51
C HIS A 194 -3.16 -0.10 -4.94
N SER A 195 -3.42 -1.05 -5.84
CA SER A 195 -2.38 -1.93 -6.41
C SER A 195 -1.53 -1.25 -7.48
N HIS A 196 -1.91 -0.06 -7.95
CA HIS A 196 -1.23 0.69 -9.01
C HIS A 196 -1.12 2.15 -8.67
N ALA A 197 0.03 2.72 -9.03
CA ALA A 197 0.25 4.15 -9.03
C ALA A 197 -0.46 4.84 -10.19
N LYS A 198 -0.81 6.12 -9.99
CA LYS A 198 -1.26 7.05 -11.04
C LYS A 198 -0.48 8.35 -10.92
N GLY A 199 -0.22 9.01 -12.04
CA GLY A 199 0.66 10.17 -12.10
C GLY A 199 -0.03 11.51 -12.28
N CYS A 200 -1.36 11.56 -12.46
CA CYS A 200 -2.09 12.77 -12.85
C CYS A 200 -2.12 13.85 -11.76
N MET A 201 -2.18 13.47 -10.48
CA MET A 201 -1.94 14.34 -9.34
C MET A 201 -1.13 13.59 -8.28
N LEU A 202 -0.01 14.19 -7.85
CA LEU A 202 0.92 13.64 -6.89
C LEU A 202 1.15 14.66 -5.78
N TYR A 203 1.04 14.23 -4.53
CA TYR A 203 1.32 15.03 -3.35
C TYR A 203 2.59 14.54 -2.66
N TYR A 204 3.46 15.47 -2.27
CA TYR A 204 4.69 15.20 -1.54
C TYR A 204 4.89 16.22 -0.43
N THR A 205 5.40 15.77 0.71
CA THR A 205 6.04 16.68 1.67
C THR A 205 7.50 16.94 1.25
N LYS A 206 8.07 18.05 1.73
CA LYS A 206 9.48 18.35 1.57
C LYS A 206 10.36 17.19 2.05
N GLU A 207 10.05 16.61 3.23
CA GLU A 207 10.76 15.45 3.77
C GLU A 207 10.78 14.26 2.80
N ALA A 208 9.66 13.99 2.09
CA ALA A 208 9.61 12.89 1.11
C ALA A 208 10.63 13.08 0.00
N ILE A 209 10.75 14.30 -0.54
CA ILE A 209 11.69 14.61 -1.62
C ILE A 209 13.13 14.62 -1.12
N GLU A 210 13.39 15.18 0.05
CA GLU A 210 14.75 15.21 0.64
C GLU A 210 15.30 13.81 0.91
N LYS A 211 14.46 12.87 1.38
CA LYS A 211 14.90 11.50 1.68
C LYS A 211 14.91 10.56 0.48
N ALA A 212 13.90 10.62 -0.37
CA ALA A 212 13.76 9.70 -1.50
C ALA A 212 14.37 10.23 -2.81
N GLY A 213 14.68 11.53 -2.87
CA GLY A 213 15.14 12.19 -4.08
C GLY A 213 14.01 12.47 -5.08
N VAL A 214 14.38 12.78 -6.31
CA VAL A 214 13.48 13.17 -7.39
C VAL A 214 13.19 12.00 -8.35
N MET A 215 12.35 12.19 -9.35
CA MET A 215 12.01 11.17 -10.34
C MET A 215 13.23 10.74 -11.17
N TYR A 216 13.33 9.46 -11.46
CA TYR A 216 14.40 8.94 -12.33
C TYR A 216 14.08 9.23 -13.80
N THR A 217 14.93 9.99 -14.45
CA THR A 217 14.73 10.43 -15.85
C THR A 217 15.09 9.38 -16.90
N GLY A 218 15.79 8.31 -16.50
CA GLY A 218 16.22 7.25 -17.42
C GLY A 218 15.09 6.43 -18.03
N PHE A 219 13.85 6.56 -17.54
CA PHE A 219 12.67 5.96 -18.18
C PHE A 219 12.34 6.57 -19.55
N GLY A 220 12.88 7.73 -19.87
CA GLY A 220 12.65 8.42 -21.13
C GLY A 220 11.42 9.34 -21.07
N ARG A 221 10.66 9.38 -22.19
CA ARG A 221 9.55 10.34 -22.32
C ARG A 221 8.44 10.17 -21.26
N TRP A 222 8.11 8.92 -20.89
CA TRP A 222 7.08 8.62 -19.91
C TRP A 222 7.12 7.15 -19.46
N GLY A 223 6.54 6.89 -18.29
CA GLY A 223 6.26 5.56 -17.74
C GLY A 223 7.22 5.15 -16.62
N GLY A 224 6.67 4.78 -15.48
CA GLY A 224 7.40 4.26 -14.32
C GLY A 224 8.01 5.30 -13.37
N GLU A 225 8.15 6.57 -13.77
CA GLU A 225 8.83 7.62 -13.00
C GLU A 225 8.16 7.90 -11.64
N HIS A 226 6.86 8.15 -11.64
CA HIS A 226 6.09 8.38 -10.40
C HIS A 226 5.98 7.10 -9.57
N THR A 227 5.84 5.93 -10.21
CA THR A 227 5.80 4.63 -9.53
C THR A 227 7.12 4.36 -8.80
N ASP A 228 8.27 4.58 -9.47
CA ASP A 228 9.60 4.40 -8.88
C ASP A 228 9.83 5.33 -7.69
N LEU A 229 9.45 6.60 -7.79
CA LEU A 229 9.59 7.56 -6.70
C LEU A 229 8.68 7.18 -5.51
N SER A 230 7.42 6.83 -5.76
CA SER A 230 6.48 6.39 -4.71
C SER A 230 6.99 5.15 -3.97
N ASP A 231 7.56 4.19 -4.70
CA ASP A 231 8.17 3.01 -4.10
C ASP A 231 9.39 3.36 -3.24
N ARG A 232 10.26 4.28 -3.70
CA ARG A 232 11.42 4.73 -2.90
C ARG A 232 10.97 5.42 -1.61
N ILE A 233 9.93 6.24 -1.67
CA ILE A 233 9.34 6.88 -0.48
C ILE A 233 8.81 5.82 0.49
N PHE A 234 8.11 4.82 -0.01
CA PHE A 234 7.62 3.71 0.80
C PHE A 234 8.75 2.91 1.45
N PHE A 235 9.77 2.52 0.69
CA PHE A 235 10.91 1.76 1.23
C PHE A 235 11.78 2.59 2.20
N SER A 236 11.72 3.91 2.12
CA SER A 236 12.31 4.81 3.12
C SER A 236 11.47 4.93 4.40
N GLY A 237 10.32 4.25 4.48
CA GLY A 237 9.44 4.24 5.66
C GLY A 237 8.59 5.49 5.85
N LEU A 238 8.52 6.35 4.85
CA LEU A 238 7.82 7.63 4.92
C LEU A 238 6.31 7.50 4.71
N THR A 239 5.87 6.45 4.02
CA THR A 239 4.44 6.13 3.85
C THR A 239 4.13 4.73 4.35
N PRO A 240 2.91 4.47 4.81
CA PRO A 240 2.50 3.12 5.24
C PRO A 240 2.35 2.13 4.09
N PHE A 241 1.98 2.61 2.89
CA PHE A 241 1.81 1.82 1.68
C PHE A 241 2.37 2.57 0.47
N PRO A 242 2.74 1.88 -0.61
CA PRO A 242 3.36 2.53 -1.77
C PRO A 242 2.42 3.45 -2.55
N TYR A 243 1.13 3.12 -2.64
CA TYR A 243 0.14 3.89 -3.40
C TYR A 243 -1.08 4.13 -2.55
N MET A 244 -1.19 5.35 -2.05
CA MET A 244 -2.26 5.79 -1.14
C MET A 244 -2.96 7.02 -1.70
N ASP A 245 -4.22 7.14 -1.33
CA ASP A 245 -5.02 8.33 -1.54
C ASP A 245 -5.94 8.57 -0.34
N LEU A 246 -6.50 9.77 -0.26
CA LEU A 246 -7.61 10.03 0.64
C LEU A 246 -8.84 9.22 0.21
N GLU A 247 -9.54 8.65 1.16
CA GLU A 247 -10.87 8.14 0.86
C GLU A 247 -11.77 9.31 0.45
N TYR A 248 -12.50 9.16 -0.64
CA TYR A 248 -13.33 10.20 -1.27
C TYR A 248 -12.57 11.36 -1.94
N SER A 249 -11.31 11.19 -2.32
CA SER A 249 -10.52 12.20 -3.08
C SER A 249 -11.20 12.68 -4.37
N TYR A 250 -12.05 11.85 -4.96
CA TYR A 250 -12.86 12.23 -6.12
C TYR A 250 -13.92 13.34 -5.85
N ASP A 251 -14.14 13.75 -4.58
CA ASP A 251 -14.86 14.98 -4.29
C ASP A 251 -14.02 16.22 -4.56
N LEU A 252 -12.71 16.08 -4.39
CA LEU A 252 -11.71 17.14 -4.44
C LEU A 252 -11.14 17.35 -5.85
N ILE A 253 -10.86 16.23 -6.54
CA ILE A 253 -10.06 16.20 -7.78
C ILE A 253 -10.89 15.70 -8.95
N TYR A 254 -10.65 16.29 -10.10
CA TYR A 254 -11.08 15.81 -11.42
C TYR A 254 -9.87 15.38 -12.22
N SER A 255 -9.97 14.30 -12.97
CA SER A 255 -8.98 13.90 -13.98
C SER A 255 -9.70 13.45 -15.26
N ALA A 256 -9.28 13.98 -16.39
CA ALA A 256 -9.83 13.59 -17.69
C ALA A 256 -9.55 12.11 -18.01
N ASP A 257 -8.44 11.57 -17.50
CA ASP A 257 -8.09 10.15 -17.63
C ASP A 257 -9.09 9.20 -16.95
N GLU A 258 -9.79 9.65 -15.90
CA GLU A 258 -10.87 8.88 -15.27
C GLU A 258 -12.03 8.62 -16.24
N TYR A 259 -12.30 9.58 -17.12
CA TYR A 259 -13.44 9.57 -18.03
C TYR A 259 -13.07 9.24 -19.49
N ASP A 260 -11.80 8.92 -19.77
CA ASP A 260 -11.31 8.70 -21.13
C ASP A 260 -11.48 9.92 -22.06
N ALA A 261 -11.43 11.10 -21.49
CA ALA A 261 -11.72 12.34 -22.19
C ALA A 261 -10.51 12.94 -22.92
N THR A 262 -9.31 12.38 -22.72
CA THR A 262 -8.08 12.91 -23.31
C THR A 262 -7.53 11.97 -24.37
N PRO A 263 -7.39 12.39 -25.65
CA PRO A 263 -6.69 11.63 -26.66
C PRO A 263 -5.23 11.42 -26.29
N ARG A 264 -4.72 10.22 -26.49
CA ARG A 264 -3.28 9.95 -26.31
C ARG A 264 -2.50 10.52 -27.49
N THR A 265 -1.36 11.14 -27.19
CA THR A 265 -0.44 11.69 -28.20
C THR A 265 0.48 10.63 -28.81
N VAL A 266 0.54 9.43 -28.19
CA VAL A 266 1.42 8.33 -28.61
C VAL A 266 0.60 7.25 -29.32
N ASN A 267 1.08 6.77 -30.48
CA ASN A 267 0.40 5.71 -31.23
C ASN A 267 0.46 4.35 -30.53
N GLY A 268 -0.38 3.39 -30.94
CA GLY A 268 -0.53 2.13 -30.25
C GLY A 268 0.74 1.29 -30.13
N GLN A 269 1.58 1.23 -31.18
CA GLN A 269 2.83 0.45 -31.16
C GLN A 269 3.90 1.14 -30.33
N GLU A 270 4.12 2.43 -30.54
CA GLU A 270 5.06 3.23 -29.76
C GLU A 270 4.72 3.21 -28.26
N PHE A 271 3.42 3.20 -27.95
CA PHE A 271 2.95 3.02 -26.57
C PHE A 271 3.45 1.70 -25.98
N TRP A 272 3.25 0.59 -26.68
CA TRP A 272 3.62 -0.73 -26.15
C TRP A 272 5.13 -0.92 -26.06
N ASP A 273 5.89 -0.41 -27.02
CA ASP A 273 7.35 -0.48 -27.01
C ASP A 273 7.93 0.31 -25.83
N CYS A 274 7.46 1.53 -25.63
CA CYS A 274 7.84 2.34 -24.48
C CYS A 274 7.41 1.68 -23.15
N PHE A 275 6.18 1.20 -23.07
CA PHE A 275 5.64 0.54 -21.86
C PHE A 275 6.47 -0.69 -21.48
N ASN A 276 6.78 -1.58 -22.41
CA ASN A 276 7.56 -2.79 -22.16
C ASN A 276 8.96 -2.44 -21.67
N LYS A 277 9.65 -1.52 -22.34
CA LYS A 277 10.98 -1.05 -21.95
C LYS A 277 10.98 -0.46 -20.54
N THR A 278 10.03 0.41 -20.24
CA THR A 278 9.96 1.07 -18.94
C THR A 278 9.58 0.08 -17.83
N GLN A 279 8.76 -0.96 -18.11
CA GLN A 279 8.46 -2.02 -17.16
C GLN A 279 9.69 -2.86 -16.80
N GLU A 280 10.51 -3.23 -17.75
CA GLU A 280 11.77 -3.96 -17.51
C GLU A 280 12.70 -3.14 -16.61
N MET A 281 12.97 -1.89 -16.97
CA MET A 281 13.79 -0.97 -16.17
C MET A 281 13.23 -0.75 -14.77
N TYR A 282 11.91 -0.59 -14.65
CA TYR A 282 11.26 -0.43 -13.36
C TYR A 282 11.43 -1.68 -12.49
N LEU A 283 11.23 -2.89 -13.03
CA LEU A 283 11.39 -4.15 -12.29
C LEU A 283 12.84 -4.36 -11.84
N GLU A 284 13.81 -4.01 -12.65
CA GLU A 284 15.23 -4.04 -12.27
C GLU A 284 15.50 -3.13 -11.07
N ARG A 285 15.03 -1.89 -11.12
CA ARG A 285 15.17 -0.94 -10.01
C ARG A 285 14.41 -1.39 -8.77
N ALA A 286 13.19 -1.91 -8.93
CA ALA A 286 12.38 -2.44 -7.84
C ALA A 286 13.05 -3.61 -7.11
N ASN A 287 13.71 -4.49 -7.83
CA ASN A 287 14.43 -5.64 -7.28
C ASN A 287 15.65 -5.27 -6.43
N ASN A 288 16.22 -4.09 -6.64
CA ASN A 288 17.42 -3.62 -5.95
C ASN A 288 17.15 -2.64 -4.80
N ARG A 289 15.90 -2.45 -4.41
CA ARG A 289 15.55 -1.53 -3.31
C ARG A 289 15.84 -2.13 -1.94
N THR A 290 16.40 -1.30 -1.07
CA THR A 290 16.70 -1.62 0.33
C THR A 290 16.05 -0.63 1.28
N SER A 291 15.81 -1.04 2.53
CA SER A 291 15.30 -0.16 3.60
C SER A 291 16.44 0.38 4.45
N THR A 292 16.41 1.66 4.81
CA THR A 292 17.47 2.36 5.57
C THR A 292 17.03 2.80 6.97
N LEU A 293 16.05 2.11 7.58
CA LEU A 293 15.51 2.51 8.88
C LEU A 293 16.37 2.03 10.05
N GLY A 294 16.61 2.92 11.02
CA GLY A 294 17.18 2.58 12.33
C GLY A 294 16.10 2.13 13.32
N TYR A 295 16.45 1.24 14.24
CA TYR A 295 15.56 0.68 15.25
C TYR A 295 16.18 0.74 16.65
N GLY A 296 15.34 0.53 17.70
CA GLY A 296 15.72 0.61 19.11
C GLY A 296 16.46 -0.62 19.64
N GLU A 297 16.31 -0.93 20.93
CA GLU A 297 17.12 -1.96 21.62
C GLU A 297 16.30 -3.13 22.17
N GLY A 298 14.96 -3.03 22.27
CA GLY A 298 14.09 -4.09 22.81
C GLY A 298 13.92 -5.29 21.89
N ASP A 299 13.52 -6.40 22.45
CA ASP A 299 13.14 -7.63 21.74
C ASP A 299 11.62 -7.80 21.74
N LEU A 300 11.04 -8.32 20.65
CA LEU A 300 9.60 -8.46 20.48
C LEU A 300 9.22 -9.79 19.84
N VAL A 301 8.19 -10.41 20.37
CA VAL A 301 7.44 -11.50 19.73
C VAL A 301 6.05 -10.99 19.34
N VAL A 302 5.65 -11.19 18.10
CA VAL A 302 4.34 -10.78 17.55
C VAL A 302 3.53 -11.99 17.17
N ALA A 303 2.29 -12.06 17.64
CA ALA A 303 1.34 -13.10 17.29
C ALA A 303 -0.03 -12.50 16.91
N HIS A 304 -0.93 -13.33 16.37
CA HIS A 304 -2.22 -12.88 15.87
C HIS A 304 -3.33 -13.87 16.21
N ILE A 305 -4.47 -13.38 16.70
CA ILE A 305 -5.72 -14.13 16.86
C ILE A 305 -6.79 -13.36 16.11
N LEU A 306 -6.97 -13.69 14.83
CA LEU A 306 -7.91 -13.03 13.92
C LEU A 306 -9.07 -13.96 13.63
N THR A 307 -10.27 -13.57 14.02
CA THR A 307 -11.46 -14.42 14.08
C THR A 307 -12.62 -13.92 13.21
N SER A 308 -12.49 -12.78 12.59
CA SER A 308 -13.53 -12.16 11.75
C SER A 308 -13.85 -12.93 10.48
N MET A 309 -12.88 -13.71 9.98
CA MET A 309 -13.05 -14.57 8.81
C MET A 309 -12.53 -15.98 9.12
N PRO A 310 -13.12 -17.04 8.49
CA PRO A 310 -12.57 -18.38 8.59
C PRO A 310 -11.14 -18.46 8.08
N ASP A 311 -10.36 -19.41 8.63
CA ASP A 311 -9.04 -19.77 8.08
C ASP A 311 -9.18 -20.18 6.61
N PRO A 312 -8.62 -19.46 5.64
CA PRO A 312 -8.77 -19.76 4.23
C PRO A 312 -8.17 -21.11 3.82
N GLN A 313 -7.24 -21.64 4.62
CA GLN A 313 -6.59 -22.92 4.35
C GLN A 313 -7.42 -24.11 4.84
N ARG A 314 -8.10 -23.94 5.98
CA ARG A 314 -8.80 -25.04 6.67
C ARG A 314 -10.33 -24.89 6.67
N GLY A 315 -10.84 -23.71 6.31
CA GLY A 315 -12.26 -23.36 6.41
C GLY A 315 -12.78 -23.30 7.85
N THR A 316 -11.87 -23.30 8.85
CA THR A 316 -12.22 -23.35 10.26
C THR A 316 -12.39 -21.94 10.82
N GLN A 317 -13.49 -21.70 11.53
CA GLN A 317 -13.70 -20.47 12.28
C GLN A 317 -12.96 -20.58 13.63
N TRP A 318 -12.03 -19.65 13.88
CA TRP A 318 -11.33 -19.58 15.15
C TRP A 318 -12.23 -19.00 16.26
N PRO A 319 -12.14 -19.51 17.49
CA PRO A 319 -12.90 -18.97 18.61
C PRO A 319 -12.34 -17.58 19.01
N LYS A 320 -13.23 -16.72 19.52
CA LYS A 320 -12.85 -15.43 20.15
C LYS A 320 -12.32 -15.69 21.57
N ASP A 321 -11.14 -16.30 21.64
CA ASP A 321 -10.51 -16.73 22.88
C ASP A 321 -9.02 -16.40 22.85
N ILE A 322 -8.57 -15.56 23.79
CA ILE A 322 -7.13 -15.21 23.93
C ILE A 322 -6.29 -16.40 24.42
N GLY A 323 -6.90 -17.39 25.04
CA GLY A 323 -6.26 -18.62 25.51
C GLY A 323 -5.61 -19.44 24.36
N VAL A 324 -6.03 -19.20 23.12
CA VAL A 324 -5.38 -19.79 21.92
C VAL A 324 -3.88 -19.54 21.87
N ALA A 325 -3.40 -18.38 22.35
CA ALA A 325 -1.98 -18.04 22.38
C ALA A 325 -1.27 -18.38 23.70
N GLN A 326 -1.96 -19.00 24.69
CA GLN A 326 -1.42 -19.16 26.03
C GLN A 326 -0.07 -19.91 26.07
N LYS A 327 0.04 -21.02 25.33
CA LYS A 327 1.30 -21.79 25.26
C LYS A 327 2.47 -21.00 24.70
N LEU A 328 2.20 -20.20 23.65
CA LEU A 328 3.20 -19.32 23.08
C LEU A 328 3.62 -18.27 24.12
N VAL A 329 2.66 -17.60 24.74
CA VAL A 329 2.91 -16.56 25.74
C VAL A 329 3.75 -17.10 26.89
N ASP A 330 3.34 -18.22 27.48
CA ASP A 330 4.06 -18.85 28.61
C ASP A 330 5.49 -19.20 28.20
N SER A 331 5.67 -19.85 27.06
CA SER A 331 6.99 -20.25 26.57
C SER A 331 7.94 -19.07 26.31
N VAL A 332 7.43 -17.94 25.82
CA VAL A 332 8.22 -16.72 25.60
C VAL A 332 8.58 -16.06 26.93
N LEU A 333 7.63 -15.99 27.87
CA LEU A 333 7.86 -15.40 29.21
C LEU A 333 8.90 -16.19 30.02
N GLU A 334 8.89 -17.53 29.89
CA GLU A 334 9.82 -18.43 30.57
C GLU A 334 11.24 -18.37 29.96
N ASN A 335 11.35 -18.26 28.65
CA ASN A 335 12.63 -18.41 27.95
C ASN A 335 13.30 -17.09 27.55
N SER A 336 12.63 -15.95 27.64
CA SER A 336 13.20 -14.66 27.20
C SER A 336 12.71 -13.45 28.01
N GLY A 337 13.38 -12.32 27.82
CA GLY A 337 12.96 -11.00 28.31
C GLY A 337 12.11 -10.21 27.31
N ALA A 338 11.72 -10.80 26.19
CA ALA A 338 11.03 -10.10 25.14
C ALA A 338 9.63 -9.62 25.53
N ASP A 339 9.20 -8.49 24.97
CA ASP A 339 7.80 -8.08 24.95
C ASP A 339 7.00 -8.99 24.01
N ILE A 340 5.73 -9.20 24.30
CA ILE A 340 4.81 -9.97 23.47
C ILE A 340 3.65 -9.08 23.03
N LEU A 341 3.43 -9.00 21.73
CA LEU A 341 2.34 -8.27 21.13
C LEU A 341 1.41 -9.23 20.40
N VAL A 342 0.18 -9.31 20.86
CA VAL A 342 -0.85 -10.15 20.24
C VAL A 342 -1.91 -9.26 19.60
N PHE A 343 -2.00 -9.30 18.28
CA PHE A 343 -3.07 -8.60 17.56
C PHE A 343 -4.34 -9.43 17.56
N THR A 344 -5.46 -8.79 17.87
CA THR A 344 -6.79 -9.41 17.86
C THR A 344 -7.79 -8.53 17.12
N ASP A 345 -8.92 -9.09 16.71
CA ASP A 345 -10.07 -8.36 16.17
C ASP A 345 -11.22 -8.23 17.18
N PHE A 346 -11.06 -8.75 18.40
CA PHE A 346 -12.13 -8.79 19.40
C PHE A 346 -11.73 -8.35 20.83
N TYR A 347 -10.45 -8.30 21.17
CA TYR A 347 -9.97 -8.05 22.54
C TYR A 347 -8.83 -7.04 22.58
N GLU A 348 -8.75 -6.26 23.66
CA GLU A 348 -7.66 -5.34 23.99
C GLU A 348 -7.28 -5.49 25.47
N GLY A 349 -5.98 -5.48 25.80
CA GLY A 349 -5.49 -5.59 27.17
C GLY A 349 -3.99 -5.38 27.29
N ASP A 350 -3.53 -4.95 28.46
CA ASP A 350 -2.11 -4.74 28.76
C ASP A 350 -1.75 -5.43 30.08
N PHE A 351 -0.81 -6.37 30.02
CA PHE A 351 -0.36 -7.20 31.14
C PHE A 351 1.18 -7.11 31.27
N GLY A 352 1.71 -5.91 31.23
CA GLY A 352 3.14 -5.63 31.32
C GLY A 352 3.89 -6.00 30.05
N ARG A 353 4.60 -7.13 30.02
CA ARG A 353 5.29 -7.60 28.80
C ARG A 353 4.36 -8.20 27.74
N VAL A 354 3.10 -8.49 28.07
CA VAL A 354 2.10 -9.04 27.15
C VAL A 354 1.05 -8.00 26.87
N LYS A 355 0.95 -7.58 25.62
CA LYS A 355 -0.03 -6.60 25.18
C LYS A 355 -0.90 -7.16 24.08
N TYR A 356 -2.22 -7.08 24.26
CA TYR A 356 -3.21 -7.36 23.23
C TYR A 356 -3.66 -6.05 22.61
N VAL A 357 -3.60 -5.97 21.28
CA VAL A 357 -4.01 -4.77 20.52
C VAL A 357 -5.11 -5.13 19.57
N LYS A 358 -6.23 -4.45 19.70
CA LYS A 358 -7.38 -4.65 18.83
C LYS A 358 -7.20 -3.88 17.53
N TYR A 359 -7.35 -4.60 16.42
CA TYR A 359 -7.42 -4.02 15.08
C TYR A 359 -8.80 -4.28 14.46
N PRO A 360 -9.33 -3.34 13.64
CA PRO A 360 -10.61 -3.54 12.98
C PRO A 360 -10.56 -4.75 12.05
N ASP A 361 -11.74 -5.32 11.78
CA ASP A 361 -11.94 -6.38 10.80
C ASP A 361 -11.39 -5.95 9.43
N GLY A 362 -10.74 -6.86 8.73
CA GLY A 362 -10.02 -6.51 7.50
C GLY A 362 -10.09 -7.60 6.44
N MET A 363 -8.95 -7.90 5.88
CA MET A 363 -8.74 -8.88 4.82
C MET A 363 -8.58 -10.29 5.39
N SER A 364 -8.37 -11.28 4.49
CA SER A 364 -8.02 -12.65 4.86
C SER A 364 -6.96 -12.69 5.98
N PRO A 365 -7.17 -13.45 7.06
CA PRO A 365 -6.27 -13.48 8.23
C PRO A 365 -4.81 -13.74 7.88
N LEU A 366 -4.55 -14.57 6.85
CA LEU A 366 -3.19 -14.92 6.44
C LEU A 366 -2.40 -13.74 5.86
N PHE A 367 -3.07 -12.81 5.18
CA PHE A 367 -2.45 -11.57 4.72
C PHE A 367 -2.50 -10.49 5.77
N TYR A 368 -3.64 -10.32 6.41
CA TYR A 368 -3.92 -9.22 7.32
C TYR A 368 -2.93 -9.19 8.48
N LYS A 369 -2.54 -10.35 9.02
CA LYS A 369 -1.53 -10.43 10.08
C LYS A 369 -0.23 -9.69 9.75
N LEU A 370 0.26 -9.80 8.51
CA LEU A 370 1.49 -9.12 8.10
C LEU A 370 1.28 -7.62 7.87
N PHE A 371 0.10 -7.20 7.38
CA PHE A 371 -0.23 -5.80 7.22
C PHE A 371 -0.36 -5.06 8.54
N ILE A 372 -1.10 -5.60 9.51
CA ILE A 372 -1.27 -4.96 10.83
C ILE A 372 0.02 -4.94 11.61
N THR A 373 0.84 -5.98 11.51
CA THR A 373 2.19 -6.01 12.09
C THR A 373 3.03 -4.87 11.51
N TYR A 374 3.06 -4.72 10.20
CA TYR A 374 3.78 -3.64 9.53
C TYR A 374 3.26 -2.26 9.97
N ASP A 375 1.95 -2.05 9.95
CA ASP A 375 1.34 -0.76 10.31
C ASP A 375 1.67 -0.35 11.75
N TYR A 376 1.65 -1.28 12.67
CA TYR A 376 2.02 -1.03 14.06
C TYR A 376 3.52 -0.73 14.21
N LEU A 377 4.37 -1.58 13.65
CA LEU A 377 5.82 -1.49 13.83
C LEU A 377 6.44 -0.27 13.13
N ARG A 378 5.90 0.19 12.00
CA ARG A 378 6.38 1.40 11.32
C ARG A 378 6.25 2.66 12.19
N ARG A 379 5.30 2.66 13.12
CA ARG A 379 5.06 3.75 14.08
C ARG A 379 5.89 3.61 15.35
N SER A 380 6.48 2.43 15.60
CA SER A 380 7.27 2.14 16.79
C SER A 380 8.68 1.70 16.41
N LYS A 381 9.69 2.47 16.81
CA LYS A 381 11.12 2.13 16.63
C LYS A 381 11.76 1.57 17.91
N LYS A 382 10.95 1.02 18.81
CA LYS A 382 11.38 0.55 20.14
C LYS A 382 12.26 -0.70 20.08
N TYR A 383 12.06 -1.58 19.10
CA TYR A 383 12.59 -2.92 19.09
C TYR A 383 13.80 -3.08 18.18
N LYS A 384 14.79 -3.86 18.65
CA LYS A 384 15.98 -4.25 17.91
C LYS A 384 15.75 -5.53 17.11
N ASN A 385 15.12 -6.52 17.75
CA ASN A 385 14.87 -7.82 17.16
C ASN A 385 13.38 -8.16 17.25
N ILE A 386 12.85 -8.82 16.23
CA ILE A 386 11.42 -9.13 16.12
C ILE A 386 11.25 -10.55 15.58
N PHE A 387 10.34 -11.32 16.19
CA PHE A 387 9.80 -12.55 15.63
C PHE A 387 8.29 -12.44 15.46
N ILE A 388 7.80 -12.74 14.26
CA ILE A 388 6.37 -12.88 13.93
C ILE A 388 6.11 -14.37 13.91
N VAL A 389 5.16 -14.83 14.75
CA VAL A 389 4.89 -16.26 14.95
C VAL A 389 3.40 -16.58 14.90
N ASP A 390 3.06 -17.80 14.54
CA ASP A 390 1.69 -18.29 14.66
C ASP A 390 1.32 -18.48 16.14
N SER A 391 0.08 -18.16 16.51
CA SER A 391 -0.33 -18.04 17.92
C SER A 391 -0.64 -19.38 18.59
N ASN A 392 -1.10 -20.38 17.81
CA ASN A 392 -1.71 -21.60 18.36
C ASN A 392 -0.81 -22.84 18.33
N ASP A 393 0.26 -22.82 17.55
CA ASP A 393 1.09 -24.00 17.30
C ASP A 393 2.60 -23.72 17.28
N VAL A 394 3.00 -22.56 17.85
CA VAL A 394 4.40 -22.19 18.04
C VAL A 394 4.74 -22.08 19.52
N GLU A 395 5.89 -22.60 19.92
CA GLU A 395 6.45 -22.51 21.27
C GLU A 395 7.91 -22.08 21.17
N MET A 396 8.39 -21.20 22.07
CA MET A 396 9.81 -20.87 22.21
C MET A 396 10.49 -21.95 23.05
N LEU A 397 11.51 -22.61 22.48
CA LEU A 397 12.31 -23.60 23.18
C LEU A 397 13.57 -23.01 23.81
N HIS A 398 14.19 -22.06 23.12
CA HIS A 398 15.39 -21.36 23.56
C HIS A 398 15.35 -19.90 23.14
N ASN A 399 16.01 -19.03 23.91
CA ASN A 399 16.07 -17.59 23.61
C ASN A 399 16.84 -17.34 22.30
N PRO A 400 16.19 -16.82 21.25
CA PRO A 400 16.85 -16.54 19.96
C PRO A 400 17.66 -15.25 19.97
N PHE A 401 17.25 -14.26 20.77
CA PHE A 401 17.66 -12.87 20.65
C PHE A 401 19.16 -12.61 20.79
N PRO A 402 19.92 -13.28 21.69
CA PRO A 402 21.36 -13.13 21.77
C PRO A 402 22.13 -13.66 20.55
N HIS A 403 21.47 -14.43 19.68
CA HIS A 403 22.11 -15.14 18.57
C HIS A 403 21.76 -14.59 17.19
N ILE A 404 20.95 -13.53 17.14
CA ILE A 404 20.52 -12.91 15.88
C ILE A 404 21.68 -12.18 15.22
N LYS A 405 21.94 -12.52 13.96
CA LYS A 405 22.98 -11.91 13.13
C LYS A 405 22.42 -10.77 12.29
N ASP A 406 23.29 -9.82 12.00
CA ASP A 406 23.00 -8.75 11.06
C ASP A 406 22.68 -9.31 9.67
N LEU A 407 21.87 -8.57 8.91
CA LEU A 407 21.50 -8.89 7.53
C LEU A 407 20.95 -10.31 7.33
N THR A 408 20.37 -10.90 8.37
CA THR A 408 19.87 -12.28 8.35
C THR A 408 18.39 -12.31 8.74
N LEU A 409 17.59 -13.04 7.95
CA LEU A 409 16.21 -13.38 8.27
C LEU A 409 16.12 -14.87 8.59
N TYR A 410 15.41 -15.21 9.65
CA TYR A 410 15.23 -16.58 10.15
C TYR A 410 13.77 -17.01 9.90
N VAL A 411 13.60 -18.18 9.29
CA VAL A 411 12.29 -18.70 8.90
C VAL A 411 12.18 -20.20 9.11
N GLY A 412 10.96 -20.72 9.23
CA GLY A 412 10.69 -22.13 9.27
C GLY A 412 10.92 -22.82 7.93
N ARG A 413 11.06 -24.15 7.95
CA ARG A 413 11.10 -24.98 6.75
C ARG A 413 10.19 -26.19 6.92
N ASP A 414 9.37 -26.48 5.94
CA ASP A 414 8.60 -27.72 5.89
C ASP A 414 9.52 -28.86 5.41
N VAL A 415 9.93 -29.73 6.33
CA VAL A 415 10.86 -30.82 6.04
C VAL A 415 10.06 -32.13 5.94
N PRO A 416 10.30 -32.99 4.92
CA PRO A 416 11.35 -32.93 3.88
C PRO A 416 10.98 -32.18 2.59
N CYS A 417 9.94 -31.39 2.57
CA CYS A 417 9.27 -30.92 1.38
C CYS A 417 10.04 -29.88 0.56
N ILE A 418 9.93 -29.98 -0.73
CA ILE A 418 10.32 -28.97 -1.71
C ILE A 418 9.06 -28.40 -2.39
N ILE A 419 9.18 -27.29 -3.11
CA ILE A 419 8.04 -26.54 -3.65
C ILE A 419 7.13 -27.41 -4.53
N LYS A 420 7.70 -28.27 -5.38
CA LYS A 420 6.93 -29.14 -6.29
C LYS A 420 6.13 -30.23 -5.57
N ASP A 421 6.44 -30.53 -4.31
CA ASP A 421 5.70 -31.53 -3.55
C ASP A 421 4.35 -31.03 -3.03
N TYR A 422 4.04 -29.75 -3.28
CA TYR A 422 2.83 -29.08 -2.83
C TYR A 422 1.99 -28.57 -3.99
N ASP A 423 1.14 -29.42 -4.56
CA ASP A 423 0.21 -29.03 -5.63
C ASP A 423 -0.64 -27.79 -5.27
N TRP A 424 -1.03 -27.66 -4.00
CA TRP A 424 -1.82 -26.51 -3.55
C TRP A 424 -1.08 -25.18 -3.63
N MET A 425 0.26 -25.16 -3.53
CA MET A 425 1.05 -23.96 -3.73
C MET A 425 0.96 -23.48 -5.17
N ILE A 426 1.12 -24.41 -6.11
CA ILE A 426 1.04 -24.13 -7.54
C ILE A 426 -0.38 -23.73 -7.93
N ASN A 427 -1.37 -24.49 -7.46
CA ASN A 427 -2.80 -24.28 -7.77
C ASN A 427 -3.39 -23.02 -7.09
N SER A 428 -2.77 -22.52 -6.01
CA SER A 428 -3.19 -21.27 -5.35
C SER A 428 -2.45 -20.06 -5.88
N SER A 429 -1.49 -20.26 -6.78
CA SER A 429 -0.68 -19.19 -7.38
C SER A 429 -1.34 -18.75 -8.68
N GLY A 430 -1.49 -17.46 -8.86
CA GLY A 430 -1.97 -16.91 -10.12
C GLY A 430 -0.91 -16.99 -11.23
N THR A 431 -1.32 -16.63 -12.43
CA THR A 431 -0.49 -16.66 -13.64
C THR A 431 0.85 -15.93 -13.51
N SER A 432 0.91 -14.86 -12.71
CA SER A 432 2.12 -14.07 -12.50
C SER A 432 3.22 -14.81 -11.74
N THR A 433 2.86 -15.80 -10.93
CA THR A 433 3.81 -16.57 -10.10
C THR A 433 4.07 -17.98 -10.63
N VAL A 434 3.28 -18.49 -11.58
CA VAL A 434 3.45 -19.83 -12.16
C VAL A 434 4.85 -20.00 -12.79
N ASN A 435 5.33 -19.02 -13.54
CA ASN A 435 6.66 -19.05 -14.13
C ASN A 435 7.80 -19.07 -13.09
N PHE A 436 7.57 -18.45 -11.93
CA PHE A 436 8.50 -18.54 -10.81
C PHE A 436 8.53 -19.95 -10.25
N TRP A 437 7.37 -20.55 -9.97
CA TRP A 437 7.26 -21.92 -9.42
C TRP A 437 7.87 -22.97 -10.33
N ALA A 438 7.71 -22.83 -11.64
CA ALA A 438 8.35 -23.71 -12.60
C ALA A 438 9.89 -23.67 -12.55
N ARG A 439 10.48 -22.50 -12.29
CA ARG A 439 11.93 -22.32 -12.16
C ARG A 439 12.49 -22.74 -10.79
N GLN A 440 11.69 -22.67 -9.74
CA GLN A 440 12.08 -22.88 -8.36
C GLN A 440 11.47 -24.14 -7.74
N ALA A 441 11.01 -25.06 -8.58
CA ALA A 441 10.29 -26.27 -8.18
C ALA A 441 11.08 -27.15 -7.17
N ASP A 442 12.40 -27.19 -7.28
CA ASP A 442 13.28 -28.00 -6.43
C ASP A 442 13.80 -27.26 -5.18
N PHE A 443 13.35 -26.00 -4.96
CA PHE A 443 13.76 -25.25 -3.77
C PHE A 443 13.02 -25.76 -2.53
N PRO A 444 13.66 -25.67 -1.35
CA PRO A 444 13.01 -26.01 -0.10
C PRO A 444 11.76 -25.19 0.14
N MET A 445 10.70 -25.84 0.64
CA MET A 445 9.50 -25.12 1.08
C MET A 445 9.79 -24.40 2.39
N VAL A 446 9.72 -23.08 2.37
CA VAL A 446 9.85 -22.25 3.57
C VAL A 446 8.48 -22.04 4.20
N ASN A 447 8.38 -22.27 5.50
CA ASN A 447 7.16 -22.08 6.28
C ASN A 447 7.12 -20.67 6.90
N ALA A 448 6.00 -20.00 6.77
CA ALA A 448 5.78 -18.62 7.24
C ALA A 448 5.21 -18.53 8.68
N GLY A 449 5.13 -19.64 9.41
CA GLY A 449 4.63 -19.66 10.80
C GLY A 449 5.60 -19.08 11.81
N VAL A 450 6.89 -18.95 11.46
CA VAL A 450 7.90 -18.21 12.22
C VAL A 450 8.76 -17.42 11.25
N ILE A 451 8.79 -16.09 11.40
CA ILE A 451 9.63 -15.19 10.62
C ILE A 451 10.27 -14.20 11.58
N GLY A 452 11.60 -14.13 11.63
CA GLY A 452 12.24 -13.22 12.57
C GLY A 452 13.66 -12.82 12.20
N GLY A 453 14.21 -11.90 12.99
CA GLY A 453 15.53 -11.33 12.80
C GLY A 453 15.66 -9.95 13.42
N ARG A 454 16.64 -9.18 12.98
CA ARG A 454 16.69 -7.76 13.33
C ARG A 454 15.46 -7.02 12.80
N ALA A 455 15.02 -6.00 13.50
CA ALA A 455 13.84 -5.23 13.14
C ALA A 455 13.91 -4.63 11.72
N ASP A 456 15.10 -4.17 11.29
CA ASP A 456 15.32 -3.67 9.93
C ASP A 456 15.07 -4.75 8.87
N MET A 457 15.51 -5.97 9.11
CA MET A 457 15.31 -7.11 8.20
C MET A 457 13.83 -7.55 8.15
N VAL A 458 13.20 -7.67 9.33
CA VAL A 458 11.78 -8.00 9.41
C VAL A 458 10.91 -6.94 8.72
N MET A 459 11.19 -5.66 8.96
CA MET A 459 10.48 -4.56 8.32
C MET A 459 10.73 -4.50 6.81
N HIS A 460 11.95 -4.80 6.36
CA HIS A 460 12.22 -4.93 4.92
C HIS A 460 11.41 -6.07 4.29
N PHE A 461 11.36 -7.25 4.95
CA PHE A 461 10.51 -8.35 4.50
C PHE A 461 9.02 -7.94 4.42
N LEU A 462 8.49 -7.29 5.45
CA LEU A 462 7.10 -6.84 5.48
C LEU A 462 6.79 -5.85 4.35
N ARG A 463 7.72 -4.93 4.04
CA ARG A 463 7.59 -4.02 2.89
C ARG A 463 7.61 -4.76 1.55
N LEU A 464 8.51 -5.72 1.38
CA LEU A 464 8.53 -6.56 0.19
C LEU A 464 7.22 -7.34 0.05
N PHE A 465 6.70 -7.91 1.16
CA PHE A 465 5.45 -8.65 1.16
C PHE A 465 4.28 -7.77 0.71
N ILE A 466 4.11 -6.58 1.31
CA ILE A 466 3.06 -5.63 0.94
C ILE A 466 3.21 -5.20 -0.53
N PHE A 467 4.42 -4.82 -0.91
CA PHE A 467 4.72 -4.35 -2.27
C PHE A 467 4.36 -5.39 -3.33
N TRP A 468 4.84 -6.64 -3.18
CA TRP A 468 4.58 -7.69 -4.16
C TRP A 468 3.15 -8.21 -4.11
N TYR A 469 2.51 -8.22 -2.93
CA TYR A 469 1.08 -8.51 -2.83
C TYR A 469 0.25 -7.52 -3.65
N MET A 470 0.54 -6.24 -3.56
CA MET A 470 -0.15 -5.21 -4.32
C MET A 470 0.13 -5.32 -5.81
N LYS A 471 1.39 -5.59 -6.20
CA LYS A 471 1.77 -5.76 -7.63
C LYS A 471 1.06 -6.95 -8.28
N TYR A 472 0.95 -8.06 -7.59
CA TYR A 472 0.28 -9.26 -8.11
C TYR A 472 -1.26 -9.24 -7.94
N LYS A 473 -1.84 -8.16 -7.43
CA LYS A 473 -3.31 -7.93 -7.39
C LYS A 473 -4.11 -9.11 -6.81
N GLY A 474 -3.49 -9.91 -5.95
CA GLY A 474 -4.08 -11.12 -5.40
C GLY A 474 -4.05 -12.34 -6.31
N ASP A 475 -3.25 -12.31 -7.36
CA ASP A 475 -2.89 -13.50 -8.14
C ASP A 475 -2.24 -14.61 -7.26
N VAL A 476 -1.77 -14.24 -6.07
CA VAL A 476 -1.22 -15.18 -5.07
C VAL A 476 -2.28 -15.84 -4.20
N GLY A 477 -3.56 -15.66 -4.53
CA GLY A 477 -4.68 -16.25 -3.78
C GLY A 477 -4.80 -15.67 -2.37
N GLU A 478 -5.60 -16.31 -1.52
CA GLU A 478 -5.79 -15.91 -0.12
C GLU A 478 -4.74 -16.50 0.85
N ARG A 479 -3.73 -17.19 0.32
CA ARG A 479 -2.69 -17.85 1.11
C ARG A 479 -1.38 -17.07 1.05
N ASN A 480 -0.78 -16.79 2.21
CA ASN A 480 0.47 -16.01 2.29
C ASN A 480 1.73 -16.82 1.90
N MET A 481 1.71 -18.15 2.04
CA MET A 481 2.87 -19.02 1.79
C MET A 481 3.45 -18.90 0.37
N PRO A 482 2.63 -18.88 -0.72
CA PRO A 482 3.15 -18.68 -2.07
C PRO A 482 3.95 -17.38 -2.21
N LEU A 483 3.41 -16.27 -1.72
CA LEU A 483 4.08 -14.97 -1.80
C LEU A 483 5.32 -14.91 -0.91
N CYS A 484 5.28 -15.49 0.29
CA CYS A 484 6.45 -15.58 1.17
C CYS A 484 7.59 -16.35 0.49
N ASN A 485 7.32 -17.54 -0.08
CA ASN A 485 8.36 -18.31 -0.78
C ASN A 485 8.88 -17.59 -2.02
N TYR A 486 8.02 -16.91 -2.79
CA TYR A 486 8.46 -16.05 -3.89
C TYR A 486 9.43 -14.96 -3.42
N ILE A 487 9.10 -14.28 -2.32
CA ILE A 487 9.97 -13.25 -1.75
C ILE A 487 11.29 -13.86 -1.27
N PHE A 488 11.25 -14.94 -0.51
CA PHE A 488 12.46 -15.55 0.07
C PHE A 488 13.43 -16.04 -1.00
N TRP A 489 12.97 -16.62 -2.10
CA TRP A 489 13.82 -17.22 -3.11
C TRP A 489 14.17 -16.32 -4.29
N ASP A 490 13.31 -15.36 -4.63
CA ASP A 490 13.50 -14.50 -5.80
C ASP A 490 13.84 -13.04 -5.45
N LYS A 491 13.28 -12.51 -4.37
CA LYS A 491 13.39 -11.08 -4.03
C LYS A 491 14.28 -10.77 -2.84
N TRP A 492 14.52 -11.75 -1.97
CA TRP A 492 15.37 -11.56 -0.79
C TRP A 492 16.85 -11.50 -1.19
N ARG A 493 17.52 -10.40 -0.84
CA ARG A 493 18.91 -10.14 -1.23
C ARG A 493 19.91 -10.33 -0.09
N TYR A 494 19.40 -10.61 1.11
CA TYR A 494 20.20 -10.83 2.29
C TYR A 494 20.25 -12.32 2.64
N LYS A 495 20.95 -12.64 3.73
CA LYS A 495 21.03 -14.02 4.20
C LYS A 495 19.68 -14.53 4.68
N LEU A 496 19.28 -15.72 4.24
CA LEU A 496 18.12 -16.45 4.70
C LEU A 496 18.60 -17.70 5.46
N GLU A 497 18.29 -17.80 6.76
CA GLU A 497 18.48 -19.02 7.54
C GLU A 497 17.13 -19.71 7.76
N TYR A 498 16.98 -20.94 7.24
CA TYR A 498 15.73 -21.68 7.27
C TYR A 498 15.92 -23.09 7.81
N GLY A 499 14.95 -23.57 8.59
CA GLY A 499 14.87 -24.95 9.10
C GLY A 499 15.85 -25.34 10.21
N LYS A 500 16.87 -24.53 10.48
CA LYS A 500 17.86 -24.82 11.53
C LYS A 500 17.39 -24.39 12.91
N HIS A 501 16.77 -23.24 12.99
CA HIS A 501 16.37 -22.58 14.24
C HIS A 501 14.87 -22.70 14.52
N VAL A 502 14.12 -23.25 13.58
CA VAL A 502 12.68 -23.51 13.69
C VAL A 502 12.43 -24.96 13.30
N THR A 503 12.02 -25.79 14.27
CA THR A 503 11.66 -27.19 13.97
C THR A 503 10.18 -27.27 13.60
N THR A 504 9.89 -27.95 12.49
CA THR A 504 8.53 -28.23 12.03
C THR A 504 8.12 -29.70 12.20
N ARG A 505 8.97 -30.50 12.85
CA ARG A 505 8.78 -31.94 13.09
C ARG A 505 8.56 -32.29 14.56
N PHE A 506 7.71 -31.58 15.27
CA PHE A 506 7.49 -31.89 16.69
C PHE A 506 6.85 -33.27 16.95
N LYS A 507 6.34 -33.97 15.94
CA LYS A 507 5.84 -35.34 16.03
C LYS A 507 6.95 -36.41 16.01
N ALA A 508 8.12 -36.08 15.52
CA ALA A 508 9.28 -36.96 15.52
C ALA A 508 10.11 -36.55 16.71
N TYR A 509 10.21 -37.26 17.76
CA TYR A 509 11.04 -37.13 18.97
C TYR A 509 12.43 -36.49 18.74
N GLU A 510 12.52 -35.40 18.00
CA GLU A 510 13.75 -34.71 17.67
C GLU A 510 14.28 -33.97 18.91
N ARG A 511 15.45 -34.39 19.38
CA ARG A 511 16.28 -33.52 20.23
C ARG A 511 16.76 -32.36 19.37
N THR A 512 16.24 -31.17 19.62
CA THR A 512 16.58 -30.02 18.81
C THR A 512 17.13 -28.88 19.66
N ASN A 513 18.16 -28.21 19.14
CA ASN A 513 18.63 -26.93 19.65
C ASN A 513 17.91 -25.75 18.91
N ALA A 514 16.80 -26.01 18.27
CA ALA A 514 16.01 -24.97 17.63
C ALA A 514 15.48 -23.99 18.66
N TRP A 515 15.37 -22.74 18.27
CA TRP A 515 14.79 -21.69 19.11
C TRP A 515 13.28 -21.82 19.23
N TRP A 516 12.67 -22.26 18.15
CA TRP A 516 11.22 -22.36 18.01
C TRP A 516 10.78 -23.76 17.60
N LYS A 517 9.72 -24.20 18.22
CA LYS A 517 8.95 -25.37 17.79
C LYS A 517 7.72 -24.87 17.05
N HIS A 518 7.46 -25.40 15.85
CA HIS A 518 6.27 -25.10 15.05
C HIS A 518 5.72 -26.38 14.44
N LYS A 519 4.50 -26.79 14.83
CA LYS A 519 3.76 -28.01 14.41
C LYS A 519 4.42 -29.32 14.72
#